data_f6909cecd024e4137b29c1b4355b971c
#
_entry.id   f6909cecd024e4137b29c1b4355b971c
#
_cell.length_a   1.000
_cell.length_b   1.000
_cell.length_c   1.000
_cell.angle_alpha   90.00
_cell.angle_beta   90.00
_cell.angle_gamma   90.00
#
_symmetry.space_group_name_H-M   'P 1'
#
loop_
_entity.id
_entity.type
_entity.pdbx_description
1 polymer ?
#
loop_
_entity_poly.entity_id
_entity_poly.type
_entity_poly.pdbx_seq_one_letter_code
_entity_poly.pdbx_strand_id
1 'polypeptide(L)'
;MKIYSWNVNGLRSVINKGALQKFLEEQKPDVLCLQEIKAKPEQIEIPGYNIIVNSAQRPGYSGTAILFSSPDLFAKNVIRWTAGGTALRTNPSGSAGIYIFGQTNLELLCSDNNIAILEGRVMTLDMEKFYLVNVYTPNAKPDLSRLKLREREWDPEFLNYLKVLERTKPVVVCGDFNAAHEEIDLARPKTNHHNAGFTDEERRGITNLINAGFIDTFRTLNPEVQRYTWWSHWGKARENNVGWRIDYFFISQALRGNLRAAEIYEGYMGSDHCPISIELEF
;
A
#
# COMPACT_ATOMS: atom_id res chain seq x y z
N MET A 1 -16.83 -2.35 7.02
CA MET A 1 -15.60 -3.04 6.55
C MET A 1 -14.40 -2.21 6.98
N LYS A 2 -13.46 -2.86 7.69
CA LYS A 2 -12.21 -2.21 8.13
C LYS A 2 -11.04 -2.70 7.28
N ILE A 3 -10.40 -1.78 6.57
CA ILE A 3 -9.26 -2.04 5.70
C ILE A 3 -8.04 -1.37 6.29
N TYR A 4 -6.97 -2.12 6.46
CA TYR A 4 -5.70 -1.64 6.99
C TYR A 4 -4.60 -1.69 5.94
N SER A 5 -3.61 -0.82 6.09
CA SER A 5 -2.38 -0.81 5.29
C SER A 5 -1.17 -0.64 6.19
N TRP A 6 -0.11 -1.41 5.95
CA TRP A 6 1.12 -1.34 6.73
C TRP A 6 2.34 -1.72 5.89
N ASN A 7 3.27 -0.79 5.70
CA ASN A 7 4.60 -1.12 5.22
C ASN A 7 5.37 -1.80 6.37
N VAL A 8 5.67 -3.07 6.23
CA VAL A 8 6.28 -3.89 7.28
C VAL A 8 7.80 -3.92 7.23
N ASN A 9 8.42 -3.33 6.20
CA ASN A 9 9.88 -3.32 6.00
C ASN A 9 10.53 -4.69 6.27
N GLY A 10 9.89 -5.75 5.78
CA GLY A 10 10.29 -7.13 5.96
C GLY A 10 9.32 -7.94 6.84
N LEU A 11 8.38 -8.64 6.19
CA LEU A 11 7.29 -9.37 6.84
C LEU A 11 7.79 -10.41 7.86
N ARG A 12 8.83 -11.18 7.52
CA ARG A 12 9.41 -12.16 8.45
C ARG A 12 9.94 -11.52 9.75
N SER A 13 10.52 -10.32 9.65
CA SER A 13 11.00 -9.60 10.83
C SER A 13 9.87 -9.21 11.76
N VAL A 14 8.77 -8.70 11.19
CA VAL A 14 7.59 -8.27 11.97
C VAL A 14 6.86 -9.46 12.60
N ILE A 15 6.79 -10.60 11.89
CA ILE A 15 6.29 -11.88 12.45
C ILE A 15 7.17 -12.34 13.61
N ASN A 16 8.48 -12.44 13.41
CA ASN A 16 9.40 -12.93 14.43
C ASN A 16 9.43 -12.06 15.71
N LYS A 17 9.15 -10.76 15.58
CA LYS A 17 9.01 -9.84 16.71
C LYS A 17 7.65 -9.95 17.41
N GLY A 18 6.72 -10.78 16.91
CA GLY A 18 5.34 -10.87 17.40
C GLY A 18 4.48 -9.65 17.13
N ALA A 19 5.00 -8.65 16.40
CA ALA A 19 4.31 -7.38 16.19
C ALA A 19 3.09 -7.52 15.25
N LEU A 20 3.20 -8.36 14.21
CA LEU A 20 2.06 -8.66 13.34
C LEU A 20 0.99 -9.42 14.10
N GLN A 21 1.36 -10.44 14.88
CA GLN A 21 0.41 -11.24 15.65
C GLN A 21 -0.37 -10.35 16.62
N LYS A 22 0.33 -9.51 17.39
CA LYS A 22 -0.30 -8.54 18.30
C LYS A 22 -1.29 -7.64 17.56
N PHE A 23 -0.89 -7.11 16.39
CA PHE A 23 -1.76 -6.25 15.58
C PHE A 23 -3.04 -6.98 15.12
N LEU A 24 -2.90 -8.21 14.63
CA LEU A 24 -4.03 -9.02 14.14
C LEU A 24 -5.00 -9.40 15.27
N GLU A 25 -4.50 -9.69 16.46
CA GLU A 25 -5.33 -10.01 17.64
C GLU A 25 -6.11 -8.79 18.15
N GLU A 26 -5.48 -7.61 18.18
CA GLU A 26 -6.07 -6.39 18.71
C GLU A 26 -7.01 -5.73 17.72
N GLN A 27 -6.63 -5.63 16.43
CA GLN A 27 -7.38 -4.89 15.42
C GLN A 27 -8.37 -5.73 14.64
N LYS A 28 -8.13 -7.03 14.51
CA LYS A 28 -8.98 -8.01 13.78
C LYS A 28 -9.41 -7.46 12.42
N PRO A 29 -8.46 -7.12 11.53
CA PRO A 29 -8.76 -6.52 10.23
C PRO A 29 -9.61 -7.44 9.37
N ASP A 30 -10.59 -6.88 8.64
CA ASP A 30 -11.25 -7.59 7.56
C ASP A 30 -10.25 -7.83 6.41
N VAL A 31 -9.48 -6.77 6.08
CA VAL A 31 -8.42 -6.80 5.07
C VAL A 31 -7.20 -6.04 5.59
N LEU A 32 -6.00 -6.61 5.40
CA LEU A 32 -4.73 -5.96 5.68
C LEU A 32 -3.82 -6.00 4.46
N CYS A 33 -3.52 -4.82 3.91
CA CYS A 33 -2.58 -4.62 2.81
C CYS A 33 -1.17 -4.40 3.36
N LEU A 34 -0.20 -5.18 2.89
CA LEU A 34 1.20 -5.10 3.31
C LEU A 34 2.09 -4.66 2.17
N GLN A 35 3.06 -3.81 2.46
CA GLN A 35 4.09 -3.36 1.53
C GLN A 35 5.47 -3.75 2.07
N GLU A 36 6.42 -3.83 1.14
CA GLU A 36 7.81 -4.16 1.44
C GLU A 36 7.99 -5.46 2.23
N ILE A 37 7.27 -6.50 1.80
CA ILE A 37 7.24 -7.80 2.50
C ILE A 37 8.60 -8.52 2.49
N LYS A 38 9.44 -8.30 1.46
CA LYS A 38 10.80 -8.87 1.33
C LYS A 38 10.84 -10.39 1.51
N ALA A 39 9.78 -11.08 1.14
CA ALA A 39 9.61 -12.51 1.34
C ALA A 39 8.96 -13.18 0.13
N LYS A 40 9.18 -14.48 0.00
CA LYS A 40 8.48 -15.33 -0.95
C LYS A 40 7.32 -16.05 -0.25
N PRO A 41 6.30 -16.52 -1.01
CA PRO A 41 5.12 -17.16 -0.43
C PRO A 41 5.44 -18.34 0.52
N GLU A 42 6.40 -19.19 0.15
CA GLU A 42 6.82 -20.35 0.95
C GLU A 42 7.49 -20.00 2.28
N GLN A 43 7.79 -18.74 2.52
CA GLN A 43 8.44 -18.23 3.73
C GLN A 43 7.44 -17.59 4.70
N ILE A 44 6.13 -17.60 4.36
CA ILE A 44 5.11 -16.85 5.10
C ILE A 44 4.02 -17.81 5.55
N GLU A 45 3.79 -17.84 6.85
CA GLU A 45 2.66 -18.51 7.48
C GLU A 45 2.02 -17.57 8.50
N ILE A 46 0.72 -17.30 8.33
CA ILE A 46 -0.04 -16.41 9.23
C ILE A 46 -1.34 -17.14 9.60
N PRO A 47 -1.37 -17.81 10.78
CA PRO A 47 -2.55 -18.55 11.21
C PRO A 47 -3.79 -17.66 11.30
N GLY A 48 -4.94 -18.21 10.86
CA GLY A 48 -6.23 -17.54 10.93
C GLY A 48 -6.52 -16.54 9.78
N TYR A 49 -5.56 -16.30 8.88
CA TYR A 49 -5.73 -15.42 7.74
C TYR A 49 -5.40 -16.11 6.42
N ASN A 50 -6.14 -15.76 5.38
CA ASN A 50 -5.76 -16.07 4.01
C ASN A 50 -4.81 -14.97 3.52
N ILE A 51 -3.80 -15.34 2.73
CA ILE A 51 -2.83 -14.39 2.19
C ILE A 51 -2.65 -14.56 0.69
N ILE A 52 -2.59 -13.44 -0.03
CA ILE A 52 -2.12 -13.37 -1.41
C ILE A 52 -0.80 -12.60 -1.39
N VAL A 53 0.21 -13.15 -2.06
CA VAL A 53 1.57 -12.60 -2.08
C VAL A 53 1.97 -12.25 -3.50
N ASN A 54 2.56 -11.08 -3.69
CA ASN A 54 3.17 -10.61 -4.92
C ASN A 54 4.64 -10.24 -4.64
N SER A 55 5.51 -11.26 -4.71
CA SER A 55 6.93 -11.08 -4.43
C SER A 55 7.67 -10.43 -5.60
N ALA A 56 8.69 -9.65 -5.29
CA ALA A 56 9.66 -9.23 -6.30
C ALA A 56 10.44 -10.42 -6.86
N GLN A 57 10.92 -10.30 -8.10
CA GLN A 57 11.83 -11.28 -8.68
C GLN A 57 13.14 -11.35 -7.89
N ARG A 58 13.65 -10.20 -7.46
CA ARG A 58 14.85 -10.11 -6.61
C ARG A 58 14.53 -10.58 -5.19
N PRO A 59 15.19 -11.62 -4.65
CA PRO A 59 14.97 -12.08 -3.28
C PRO A 59 15.28 -11.01 -2.23
N GLY A 60 14.45 -10.94 -1.19
CA GLY A 60 14.65 -10.04 -0.05
C GLY A 60 14.42 -8.55 -0.36
N TYR A 61 13.73 -8.24 -1.44
CA TYR A 61 13.47 -6.87 -1.89
C TYR A 61 12.00 -6.66 -2.20
N SER A 62 11.46 -5.45 -1.92
CA SER A 62 10.10 -5.02 -2.28
C SER A 62 9.00 -6.05 -1.99
N GLY A 63 8.00 -6.17 -2.86
CA GLY A 63 6.89 -7.10 -2.76
C GLY A 63 5.73 -6.57 -1.92
N THR A 64 4.52 -7.00 -2.27
CA THR A 64 3.27 -6.66 -1.57
C THR A 64 2.50 -7.93 -1.21
N ALA A 65 1.64 -7.83 -0.19
CA ALA A 65 0.72 -8.91 0.16
C ALA A 65 -0.62 -8.35 0.64
N ILE A 66 -1.67 -9.17 0.59
CA ILE A 66 -2.97 -8.84 1.16
C ILE A 66 -3.45 -10.03 1.98
N LEU A 67 -3.81 -9.76 3.24
CA LEU A 67 -4.42 -10.70 4.17
C LEU A 67 -5.91 -10.41 4.30
N PHE A 68 -6.72 -11.46 4.52
CA PHE A 68 -8.14 -11.35 4.82
C PHE A 68 -8.60 -12.44 5.77
N SER A 69 -9.53 -12.05 6.67
CA SER A 69 -10.03 -12.91 7.74
C SER A 69 -11.05 -13.94 7.25
N SER A 70 -11.86 -13.60 6.22
CA SER A 70 -12.91 -14.47 5.70
C SER A 70 -12.67 -14.88 4.26
N PRO A 71 -12.90 -16.19 3.92
CA PRO A 71 -12.91 -16.64 2.53
C PRO A 71 -14.00 -15.97 1.68
N ASP A 72 -15.11 -15.54 2.29
CA ASP A 72 -16.25 -14.92 1.59
C ASP A 72 -15.94 -13.48 1.13
N LEU A 73 -14.93 -12.84 1.73
CA LEU A 73 -14.35 -11.59 1.24
C LEU A 73 -13.51 -11.81 -0.03
N PHE A 74 -13.40 -13.07 -0.46
CA PHE A 74 -12.71 -13.41 -1.68
C PHE A 74 -13.37 -12.72 -2.86
N ALA A 75 -12.66 -11.76 -3.35
CA ALA A 75 -12.90 -11.25 -4.67
C ALA A 75 -12.97 -12.42 -5.67
N LYS A 76 -14.00 -12.46 -6.47
CA LYS A 76 -14.17 -13.46 -7.53
C LYS A 76 -12.97 -13.45 -8.49
N ASN A 77 -12.19 -12.35 -8.50
CA ASN A 77 -11.02 -12.19 -9.36
C ASN A 77 -9.94 -11.36 -8.68
N VAL A 78 -8.74 -11.91 -8.52
CA VAL A 78 -7.53 -11.13 -8.24
C VAL A 78 -7.00 -10.61 -9.56
N ILE A 79 -7.07 -9.31 -9.76
CA ILE A 79 -6.47 -8.66 -10.91
C ILE A 79 -5.00 -8.40 -10.56
N ARG A 80 -4.09 -9.00 -11.31
CA ARG A 80 -2.66 -8.76 -11.13
C ARG A 80 -2.15 -7.84 -12.23
N TRP A 81 -1.37 -6.90 -11.82
CA TRP A 81 -0.44 -6.23 -12.70
C TRP A 81 0.86 -7.04 -12.71
N THR A 82 0.84 -8.21 -13.36
CA THR A 82 2.02 -9.10 -13.46
C THR A 82 2.08 -9.78 -14.82
N ALA A 83 3.20 -9.71 -15.47
CA ALA A 83 3.60 -10.65 -16.49
C ALA A 83 4.12 -11.93 -15.78
N GLY A 84 3.28 -12.98 -15.70
CA GLY A 84 3.76 -14.34 -15.37
C GLY A 84 3.98 -14.69 -13.89
N GLY A 85 3.38 -14.00 -12.92
CA GLY A 85 3.53 -14.33 -11.49
C GLY A 85 2.51 -15.36 -10.98
N THR A 86 2.96 -16.36 -10.21
CA THR A 86 2.14 -17.35 -9.50
C THR A 86 1.67 -16.80 -8.16
N ALA A 87 0.37 -16.81 -7.87
CA ALA A 87 -0.14 -16.55 -6.52
C ALA A 87 -0.27 -17.86 -5.76
N LEU A 88 0.32 -17.92 -4.58
CA LEU A 88 0.07 -18.99 -3.63
C LEU A 88 -0.98 -18.53 -2.61
N ARG A 89 -1.89 -19.42 -2.30
CA ARG A 89 -2.87 -19.30 -1.24
C ARG A 89 -2.49 -20.27 -0.14
N THR A 90 -2.42 -19.82 1.10
CA THR A 90 -2.43 -20.69 2.26
C THR A 90 -3.83 -20.65 2.87
N ASN A 91 -4.51 -21.78 2.97
CA ASN A 91 -5.76 -21.92 3.72
C ASN A 91 -5.46 -22.16 5.19
N PRO A 92 -6.35 -21.77 6.12
CA PRO A 92 -6.25 -22.12 7.54
C PRO A 92 -6.24 -23.62 7.80
N SER A 93 -6.68 -24.45 6.83
CA SER A 93 -6.66 -25.91 6.86
C SER A 93 -5.34 -26.54 6.40
N GLY A 94 -4.30 -25.75 6.13
CA GLY A 94 -2.95 -26.27 5.81
C GLY A 94 -2.78 -26.81 4.39
N SER A 95 -3.75 -26.70 3.50
CA SER A 95 -3.57 -27.08 2.09
C SER A 95 -3.18 -25.87 1.26
N ALA A 96 -1.95 -25.86 0.73
CA ALA A 96 -1.51 -24.84 -0.22
C ALA A 96 -2.22 -25.05 -1.58
N GLY A 97 -3.09 -24.13 -1.94
CA GLY A 97 -3.70 -24.10 -3.27
C GLY A 97 -2.94 -23.12 -4.18
N ILE A 98 -2.39 -23.60 -5.28
CA ILE A 98 -1.84 -22.76 -6.33
C ILE A 98 -3.00 -22.33 -7.22
N TYR A 99 -3.30 -21.02 -7.28
CA TYR A 99 -4.28 -20.50 -8.23
C TYR A 99 -3.54 -19.78 -9.36
N ILE A 100 -3.60 -20.35 -10.55
CA ILE A 100 -3.22 -19.70 -11.80
C ILE A 100 -4.46 -18.92 -12.26
N PHE A 101 -4.38 -17.59 -12.21
CA PHE A 101 -5.48 -16.75 -12.71
C PHE A 101 -5.28 -16.48 -14.19
N GLY A 102 -6.36 -16.68 -14.96
CA GLY A 102 -6.37 -16.45 -16.40
C GLY A 102 -6.02 -15.01 -16.78
N GLN A 103 -5.43 -14.88 -17.95
CA GLN A 103 -5.13 -13.60 -18.60
C GLN A 103 -6.43 -12.78 -18.72
N THR A 104 -6.51 -11.67 -18.00
CA THR A 104 -7.48 -10.61 -18.32
C THR A 104 -6.74 -9.54 -19.11
N ASN A 105 -7.40 -9.00 -20.15
CA ASN A 105 -6.89 -8.06 -21.15
C ASN A 105 -6.36 -6.70 -20.60
N LEU A 106 -5.54 -6.73 -19.55
CA LEU A 106 -4.80 -5.57 -19.06
C LEU A 106 -3.40 -5.46 -19.68
N GLU A 107 -3.19 -6.08 -20.85
CA GLU A 107 -1.96 -6.00 -21.65
C GLU A 107 -1.61 -4.56 -22.12
N LEU A 108 -2.45 -3.59 -21.83
CA LEU A 108 -2.35 -2.22 -22.39
C LEU A 108 -1.38 -1.30 -21.63
N LEU A 109 -0.77 -1.72 -20.50
CA LEU A 109 0.02 -0.81 -19.66
C LEU A 109 1.41 -1.32 -19.26
N CYS A 110 1.90 -2.43 -19.79
CA CYS A 110 3.16 -3.00 -19.30
C CYS A 110 4.13 -3.32 -20.44
N SER A 111 5.22 -2.56 -20.50
CA SER A 111 6.45 -3.07 -21.10
C SER A 111 7.02 -4.19 -20.21
N ASP A 112 7.67 -5.20 -20.79
CA ASP A 112 8.27 -6.36 -20.07
C ASP A 112 9.28 -5.96 -18.98
N ASN A 113 9.71 -4.71 -18.92
CA ASN A 113 10.64 -4.14 -17.95
C ASN A 113 9.97 -3.24 -16.90
N ASN A 114 8.63 -3.27 -16.74
CA ASN A 114 7.94 -2.43 -15.78
C ASN A 114 8.27 -2.85 -14.34
N ILE A 115 8.80 -1.93 -13.55
CA ILE A 115 9.19 -2.17 -12.15
C ILE A 115 8.00 -2.54 -11.25
N ALA A 116 6.78 -2.13 -11.62
CA ALA A 116 5.58 -2.53 -10.89
C ALA A 116 5.41 -4.05 -10.87
N ILE A 117 5.77 -4.70 -11.98
CA ILE A 117 5.71 -6.14 -12.17
C ILE A 117 6.92 -6.83 -11.53
N LEU A 118 8.13 -6.42 -11.96
CA LEU A 118 9.38 -7.06 -11.56
C LEU A 118 9.65 -6.99 -10.05
N GLU A 119 9.17 -5.91 -9.41
CA GLU A 119 9.37 -5.66 -7.99
C GLU A 119 8.12 -5.95 -7.12
N GLY A 120 7.04 -6.48 -7.72
CA GLY A 120 5.83 -6.87 -6.99
C GLY A 120 5.17 -5.71 -6.24
N ARG A 121 5.10 -4.52 -6.86
CA ARG A 121 4.72 -3.28 -6.19
C ARG A 121 3.23 -2.97 -6.17
N VAL A 122 2.44 -3.59 -7.03
CA VAL A 122 1.01 -3.32 -7.14
C VAL A 122 0.22 -4.62 -7.11
N MET A 123 -0.82 -4.66 -6.29
CA MET A 123 -1.84 -5.73 -6.26
C MET A 123 -3.20 -5.10 -6.31
N THR A 124 -4.11 -5.69 -7.07
CA THR A 124 -5.51 -5.26 -7.13
C THR A 124 -6.43 -6.42 -6.84
N LEU A 125 -7.36 -6.21 -5.91
CA LEU A 125 -8.47 -7.12 -5.64
C LEU A 125 -9.77 -6.52 -6.16
N ASP A 126 -10.57 -7.34 -6.83
CA ASP A 126 -11.95 -7.03 -7.15
C ASP A 126 -12.83 -7.33 -5.92
N MET A 127 -13.14 -6.29 -5.16
CA MET A 127 -14.06 -6.35 -4.02
C MET A 127 -15.45 -6.00 -4.53
N GLU A 128 -16.39 -6.86 -4.55
CA GLU A 128 -17.75 -6.70 -5.12
C GLU A 128 -18.18 -5.26 -5.48
N LYS A 129 -18.03 -4.30 -4.57
CA LYS A 129 -18.46 -2.90 -4.70
C LYS A 129 -17.38 -1.92 -5.16
N PHE A 130 -16.10 -2.30 -5.09
CA PHE A 130 -14.96 -1.45 -5.46
C PHE A 130 -13.74 -2.31 -5.82
N TYR A 131 -12.73 -1.70 -6.43
CA TYR A 131 -11.41 -2.29 -6.54
C TYR A 131 -10.53 -1.82 -5.37
N LEU A 132 -9.86 -2.76 -4.70
CA LEU A 132 -8.85 -2.47 -3.69
C LEU A 132 -7.46 -2.60 -4.31
N VAL A 133 -6.72 -1.51 -4.35
CA VAL A 133 -5.35 -1.45 -4.89
C VAL A 133 -4.37 -1.26 -3.74
N ASN A 134 -3.47 -2.21 -3.57
CA ASN A 134 -2.33 -2.13 -2.64
C ASN A 134 -1.09 -1.74 -3.42
N VAL A 135 -0.43 -0.63 -3.05
CA VAL A 135 0.74 -0.10 -3.76
C VAL A 135 1.94 0.10 -2.83
N TYR A 136 3.12 -0.22 -3.34
CA TYR A 136 4.42 0.19 -2.81
C TYR A 136 5.15 1.01 -3.86
N THR A 137 4.98 2.32 -3.80
CA THR A 137 5.56 3.26 -4.76
C THR A 137 7.09 3.28 -4.66
N PRO A 138 7.84 3.30 -5.76
CA PRO A 138 9.29 3.44 -5.71
C PRO A 138 9.70 4.74 -5.00
N ASN A 139 10.67 4.69 -4.09
CA ASN A 139 11.28 5.91 -3.58
C ASN A 139 12.22 6.56 -4.61
N ALA A 140 12.40 7.88 -4.52
CA ALA A 140 13.30 8.62 -5.41
C ALA A 140 14.79 8.35 -5.14
N LYS A 141 15.13 7.68 -4.02
CA LYS A 141 16.44 7.51 -3.39
C LYS A 141 17.05 8.85 -2.87
N PRO A 142 17.96 8.81 -1.89
CA PRO A 142 18.57 10.03 -1.35
C PRO A 142 19.32 10.88 -2.37
N ASP A 143 19.88 10.24 -3.41
CA ASP A 143 20.58 10.89 -4.52
C ASP A 143 19.64 11.35 -5.64
N LEU A 144 18.34 11.19 -5.47
CA LEU A 144 17.28 11.49 -6.44
C LEU A 144 17.42 10.76 -7.79
N SER A 145 18.22 9.71 -7.85
CA SER A 145 18.49 8.98 -9.12
C SER A 145 17.24 8.34 -9.75
N ARG A 146 16.17 8.14 -8.97
CA ARG A 146 14.86 7.64 -9.43
C ARG A 146 13.79 8.72 -9.57
N LEU A 147 14.11 10.00 -9.37
CA LEU A 147 13.10 11.07 -9.43
C LEU A 147 12.44 11.17 -10.81
N LYS A 148 13.24 11.08 -11.89
CA LYS A 148 12.71 11.06 -13.26
C LYS A 148 11.80 9.86 -13.54
N LEU A 149 12.12 8.69 -12.99
CA LEU A 149 11.25 7.51 -13.07
C LEU A 149 9.90 7.79 -12.41
N ARG A 150 9.91 8.39 -11.20
CA ARG A 150 8.69 8.76 -10.49
C ARG A 150 7.84 9.73 -11.32
N GLU A 151 8.44 10.86 -11.71
CA GLU A 151 7.72 11.96 -12.38
C GLU A 151 7.17 11.58 -13.76
N ARG A 152 7.97 10.84 -14.57
CA ARG A 152 7.68 10.68 -16.00
C ARG A 152 7.04 9.35 -16.36
N GLU A 153 7.21 8.35 -15.52
CA GLU A 153 6.77 6.98 -15.81
C GLU A 153 5.80 6.49 -14.74
N TRP A 154 6.26 6.29 -13.50
CA TRP A 154 5.49 5.66 -12.43
C TRP A 154 4.21 6.42 -12.08
N ASP A 155 4.32 7.67 -11.68
CA ASP A 155 3.17 8.42 -11.17
C ASP A 155 2.09 8.64 -12.26
N PRO A 156 2.42 9.00 -13.53
CA PRO A 156 1.44 9.09 -14.60
C PRO A 156 0.80 7.74 -14.97
N GLU A 157 1.59 6.66 -15.07
CA GLU A 157 1.08 5.33 -15.41
C GLU A 157 0.18 4.78 -14.31
N PHE A 158 0.58 4.96 -13.05
CA PHE A 158 -0.21 4.52 -11.90
C PHE A 158 -1.54 5.27 -11.82
N LEU A 159 -1.56 6.58 -12.01
CA LEU A 159 -2.79 7.36 -12.10
C LEU A 159 -3.69 6.86 -13.24
N ASN A 160 -3.13 6.66 -14.44
CA ASN A 160 -3.89 6.12 -15.56
C ASN A 160 -4.49 4.74 -15.24
N TYR A 161 -3.72 3.86 -14.60
CA TYR A 161 -4.19 2.55 -14.15
C TYR A 161 -5.41 2.67 -13.22
N LEU A 162 -5.35 3.52 -12.21
CA LEU A 162 -6.48 3.76 -11.30
C LEU A 162 -7.71 4.31 -12.04
N LYS A 163 -7.51 5.22 -12.99
CA LYS A 163 -8.61 5.78 -13.81
C LYS A 163 -9.24 4.75 -14.75
N VAL A 164 -8.45 3.79 -15.26
CA VAL A 164 -9.01 2.66 -16.05
C VAL A 164 -9.89 1.78 -15.17
N LEU A 165 -9.45 1.41 -13.97
CA LEU A 165 -10.27 0.67 -13.02
C LEU A 165 -11.56 1.42 -12.66
N GLU A 166 -11.44 2.72 -12.41
CA GLU A 166 -12.56 3.58 -11.98
C GLU A 166 -13.69 3.69 -13.01
N ARG A 167 -13.41 3.43 -14.30
CA ARG A 167 -14.46 3.36 -15.34
C ARG A 167 -15.48 2.24 -15.09
N THR A 168 -15.08 1.21 -14.37
CA THR A 168 -15.92 0.03 -14.09
C THR A 168 -16.51 0.07 -12.69
N LYS A 169 -15.69 0.36 -11.69
CA LYS A 169 -16.08 0.43 -10.27
C LYS A 169 -15.26 1.51 -9.55
N PRO A 170 -15.78 2.06 -8.45
CA PRO A 170 -14.97 2.90 -7.57
C PRO A 170 -13.70 2.19 -7.13
N VAL A 171 -12.66 2.96 -6.81
CA VAL A 171 -11.36 2.45 -6.39
C VAL A 171 -11.04 2.92 -4.97
N VAL A 172 -10.53 2.00 -4.17
CA VAL A 172 -9.81 2.25 -2.92
C VAL A 172 -8.35 1.91 -3.18
N VAL A 173 -7.45 2.86 -3.03
CA VAL A 173 -6.02 2.60 -3.12
C VAL A 173 -5.34 2.92 -1.81
N CYS A 174 -4.46 2.03 -1.35
CA CYS A 174 -3.69 2.20 -0.13
C CYS A 174 -2.26 1.74 -0.30
N GLY A 175 -1.40 2.22 0.57
CA GLY A 175 -0.02 1.78 0.65
C GLY A 175 0.96 2.89 0.93
N ASP A 176 2.24 2.56 0.74
CA ASP A 176 3.35 3.48 0.86
C ASP A 176 3.59 4.21 -0.47
N PHE A 177 3.31 5.52 -0.47
CA PHE A 177 3.53 6.39 -1.63
C PHE A 177 4.93 7.01 -1.66
N ASN A 178 5.73 6.76 -0.62
CA ASN A 178 7.09 7.28 -0.50
C ASN A 178 7.20 8.81 -0.70
N ALA A 179 6.14 9.55 -0.39
CA ALA A 179 6.10 11.00 -0.46
C ALA A 179 5.12 11.60 0.54
N ALA A 180 5.53 12.64 1.27
CA ALA A 180 4.62 13.52 1.99
C ALA A 180 4.02 14.53 1.00
N HIS A 181 2.72 14.83 1.13
CA HIS A 181 2.04 15.72 0.18
C HIS A 181 2.20 17.19 0.53
N GLU A 182 1.78 17.57 1.74
CA GLU A 182 1.77 18.95 2.20
C GLU A 182 2.77 19.18 3.37
N GLU A 183 3.06 20.43 3.70
CA GLU A 183 3.96 20.76 4.81
C GLU A 183 3.49 20.20 6.16
N ILE A 184 2.18 20.06 6.37
CA ILE A 184 1.61 19.44 7.56
C ILE A 184 1.91 17.93 7.65
N ASP A 185 2.32 17.31 6.55
CA ASP A 185 2.56 15.86 6.47
C ASP A 185 3.98 15.44 6.88
N LEU A 186 4.81 16.39 7.31
CA LEU A 186 6.15 16.08 7.84
C LEU A 186 6.59 17.06 8.92
N ALA A 187 7.47 16.60 9.81
CA ALA A 187 7.89 17.36 10.99
C ALA A 187 8.77 18.58 10.67
N ARG A 188 9.52 18.58 9.56
CA ARG A 188 10.51 19.61 9.22
C ARG A 188 10.43 19.99 7.74
N PRO A 189 9.33 20.56 7.25
CA PRO A 189 9.13 20.81 5.83
C PRO A 189 10.22 21.71 5.23
N LYS A 190 10.55 22.83 5.88
CA LYS A 190 11.49 23.84 5.35
C LYS A 190 12.87 23.28 5.00
N THR A 191 13.33 22.22 5.66
CA THR A 191 14.66 21.63 5.42
C THR A 191 14.61 20.43 4.49
N ASN A 192 13.42 20.02 4.02
CA ASN A 192 13.21 18.80 3.26
C ASN A 192 12.69 19.01 1.83
N HIS A 193 12.43 20.24 1.37
CA HIS A 193 11.87 20.54 0.04
C HIS A 193 12.62 19.92 -1.15
N HIS A 194 13.88 19.55 -0.98
CA HIS A 194 14.69 18.95 -2.05
C HIS A 194 15.14 17.52 -1.70
N ASN A 195 14.62 16.96 -0.61
CA ASN A 195 14.94 15.59 -0.21
C ASN A 195 13.93 14.60 -0.80
N ALA A 196 14.39 13.37 -1.08
CA ALA A 196 13.52 12.28 -1.46
C ALA A 196 12.35 12.13 -0.49
N GLY A 197 11.14 11.98 -1.02
CA GLY A 197 9.90 11.94 -0.26
C GLY A 197 9.22 13.30 -0.05
N PHE A 198 9.87 14.43 -0.44
CA PHE A 198 9.24 15.76 -0.37
C PHE A 198 9.71 16.71 -1.49
N THR A 199 10.16 16.16 -2.61
CA THR A 199 10.43 16.96 -3.81
C THR A 199 9.12 17.45 -4.44
N ASP A 200 9.17 18.54 -5.18
CA ASP A 200 7.98 19.07 -5.87
C ASP A 200 7.39 18.08 -6.89
N GLU A 201 8.25 17.26 -7.50
CA GLU A 201 7.84 16.22 -8.45
C GLU A 201 7.04 15.11 -7.75
N GLU A 202 7.53 14.59 -6.61
CA GLU A 202 6.85 13.55 -5.84
C GLU A 202 5.51 14.06 -5.27
N ARG A 203 5.49 15.28 -4.72
CA ARG A 203 4.27 15.95 -4.24
C ARG A 203 3.25 16.15 -5.36
N ARG A 204 3.72 16.53 -6.56
CA ARG A 204 2.87 16.68 -7.75
C ARG A 204 2.19 15.37 -8.15
N GLY A 205 2.86 14.22 -7.95
CA GLY A 205 2.25 12.91 -8.16
C GLY A 205 0.97 12.72 -7.32
N ILE A 206 1.03 13.07 -6.03
CA ILE A 206 -0.12 13.02 -5.12
C ILE A 206 -1.17 14.09 -5.49
N THR A 207 -0.74 15.30 -5.79
CA THR A 207 -1.64 16.38 -6.26
C THR A 207 -2.42 15.96 -7.50
N ASN A 208 -1.78 15.28 -8.45
CA ASN A 208 -2.43 14.77 -9.65
C ASN A 208 -3.50 13.71 -9.35
N LEU A 209 -3.27 12.81 -8.37
CA LEU A 209 -4.29 11.87 -7.89
C LEU A 209 -5.52 12.61 -7.36
N ILE A 210 -5.31 13.62 -6.50
CA ILE A 210 -6.39 14.42 -5.92
C ILE A 210 -7.15 15.18 -7.01
N ASN A 211 -6.45 15.82 -7.93
CA ASN A 211 -7.06 16.55 -9.05
C ASN A 211 -7.83 15.63 -10.01
N ALA A 212 -7.44 14.36 -10.10
CA ALA A 212 -8.15 13.36 -10.88
C ALA A 212 -9.42 12.82 -10.18
N GLY A 213 -9.75 13.29 -8.97
CA GLY A 213 -10.97 12.97 -8.23
C GLY A 213 -10.79 11.92 -7.12
N PHE A 214 -9.55 11.56 -6.76
CA PHE A 214 -9.29 10.74 -5.58
C PHE A 214 -9.23 11.59 -4.31
N ILE A 215 -9.73 11.05 -3.20
CA ILE A 215 -9.82 11.72 -1.90
C ILE A 215 -8.78 11.13 -0.96
N ASP A 216 -7.88 11.95 -0.41
CA ASP A 216 -7.08 11.60 0.76
C ASP A 216 -8.00 11.47 1.97
N THR A 217 -8.22 10.25 2.41
CA THR A 217 -9.22 9.92 3.43
C THR A 217 -8.88 10.52 4.79
N PHE A 218 -7.59 10.42 5.19
CA PHE A 218 -7.15 10.97 6.47
C PHE A 218 -7.27 12.50 6.48
N ARG A 219 -6.76 13.18 5.45
CA ARG A 219 -6.78 14.64 5.38
C ARG A 219 -8.20 15.19 5.26
N THR A 220 -9.10 14.45 4.60
CA THR A 220 -10.52 14.84 4.49
C THR A 220 -11.24 14.82 5.84
N LEU A 221 -10.96 13.83 6.70
CA LEU A 221 -11.60 13.72 8.02
C LEU A 221 -10.83 14.50 9.10
N ASN A 222 -9.54 14.75 8.90
CA ASN A 222 -8.63 15.36 9.86
C ASN A 222 -7.82 16.50 9.21
N PRO A 223 -8.44 17.60 8.75
CA PRO A 223 -7.80 18.62 7.93
C PRO A 223 -6.60 19.29 8.59
N GLU A 224 -6.66 19.52 9.91
CA GLU A 224 -5.65 20.25 10.67
C GLU A 224 -4.77 19.34 11.56
N VAL A 225 -4.96 18.02 11.50
CA VAL A 225 -4.26 17.08 12.39
C VAL A 225 -2.91 16.69 11.80
N GLN A 226 -1.84 17.00 12.52
CA GLN A 226 -0.49 16.59 12.15
C GLN A 226 -0.19 15.22 12.77
N ARG A 227 -0.13 14.19 11.94
CA ARG A 227 0.19 12.80 12.30
C ARG A 227 1.09 12.20 11.23
N TYR A 228 1.91 11.23 11.63
CA TYR A 228 2.91 10.62 10.76
C TYR A 228 2.73 9.12 10.67
N THR A 229 3.27 8.52 9.60
CA THR A 229 3.19 7.08 9.35
C THR A 229 4.57 6.43 9.31
N TRP A 230 5.64 7.22 9.13
CA TRP A 230 7.02 6.76 9.02
C TRP A 230 7.98 7.63 9.82
N TRP A 231 9.01 6.99 10.39
CA TRP A 231 10.11 7.65 11.10
C TRP A 231 11.44 7.02 10.73
N SER A 232 12.44 7.86 10.46
CA SER A 232 13.81 7.41 10.23
C SER A 232 14.35 6.61 11.42
N HIS A 233 15.16 5.59 11.16
CA HIS A 233 15.89 4.85 12.21
C HIS A 233 16.95 5.69 12.93
N TRP A 234 17.34 6.86 12.38
CA TRP A 234 18.39 7.71 12.91
C TRP A 234 17.83 8.73 13.89
N GLY A 235 18.69 9.13 14.85
CA GLY A 235 18.44 10.29 15.71
C GLY A 235 17.23 10.16 16.64
N LYS A 236 16.80 8.93 16.97
CA LYS A 236 15.58 8.69 17.79
C LYS A 236 14.35 9.38 17.21
N ALA A 237 14.23 9.39 15.89
CA ALA A 237 13.20 10.15 15.18
C ALA A 237 11.79 9.83 15.66
N ARG A 238 11.48 8.53 15.92
CA ARG A 238 10.15 8.11 16.40
C ARG A 238 9.90 8.55 17.85
N GLU A 239 10.89 8.47 18.74
CA GLU A 239 10.78 8.94 20.12
C GLU A 239 10.54 10.47 20.19
N ASN A 240 11.19 11.22 19.29
CA ASN A 240 11.05 12.68 19.17
C ASN A 240 9.91 13.12 18.26
N ASN A 241 9.13 12.19 17.73
CA ASN A 241 8.06 12.41 16.75
C ASN A 241 8.49 13.26 15.54
N VAL A 242 9.71 13.04 15.01
CA VAL A 242 10.21 13.64 13.77
C VAL A 242 9.88 12.69 12.62
N GLY A 243 8.63 12.67 12.23
CA GLY A 243 8.07 11.72 11.26
C GLY A 243 7.55 12.38 9.99
N TRP A 244 7.09 11.52 9.10
CA TRP A 244 6.50 11.83 7.80
C TRP A 244 5.23 11.00 7.59
N ARG A 245 4.18 11.59 7.02
CA ARG A 245 3.02 10.86 6.53
C ARG A 245 3.23 10.55 5.06
N ILE A 246 3.61 9.31 4.77
CA ILE A 246 3.92 8.82 3.43
C ILE A 246 3.09 7.59 3.04
N ASP A 247 2.32 7.05 3.98
CA ASP A 247 1.34 6.00 3.74
C ASP A 247 -0.06 6.61 3.70
N TYR A 248 -0.87 6.20 2.72
CA TYR A 248 -2.17 6.81 2.46
C TYR A 248 -3.25 5.78 2.17
N PHE A 249 -4.50 6.21 2.37
CA PHE A 249 -5.67 5.71 1.69
C PHE A 249 -6.25 6.81 0.83
N PHE A 250 -6.35 6.54 -0.48
CA PHE A 250 -7.15 7.36 -1.39
C PHE A 250 -8.37 6.56 -1.85
N ILE A 251 -9.51 7.24 -1.98
CA ILE A 251 -10.75 6.64 -2.47
C ILE A 251 -11.32 7.45 -3.63
N SER A 252 -12.01 6.79 -4.56
CA SER A 252 -12.82 7.47 -5.58
C SER A 252 -13.87 8.38 -4.92
N GLN A 253 -14.16 9.51 -5.54
CA GLN A 253 -15.19 10.46 -5.08
C GLN A 253 -16.54 9.78 -4.82
N ALA A 254 -16.89 8.76 -5.59
CA ALA A 254 -18.12 7.99 -5.42
C ALA A 254 -18.24 7.28 -4.06
N LEU A 255 -17.11 7.01 -3.39
CA LEU A 255 -17.08 6.37 -2.07
C LEU A 255 -17.05 7.36 -0.89
N ARG A 256 -17.06 8.67 -1.16
CA ARG A 256 -17.00 9.68 -0.08
C ARG A 256 -18.10 9.48 0.97
N GLY A 257 -19.33 9.18 0.52
CA GLY A 257 -20.47 8.95 1.40
C GLY A 257 -20.39 7.68 2.25
N ASN A 258 -19.52 6.75 1.87
CA ASN A 258 -19.30 5.48 2.58
C ASN A 258 -18.19 5.57 3.63
N LEU A 259 -17.31 6.58 3.57
CA LEU A 259 -16.18 6.76 4.48
C LEU A 259 -16.67 7.16 5.88
N ARG A 260 -16.32 6.36 6.91
CA ARG A 260 -16.69 6.60 8.31
C ARG A 260 -15.50 6.97 9.18
N ALA A 261 -14.32 6.39 8.94
CA ALA A 261 -13.12 6.66 9.71
C ALA A 261 -11.86 6.54 8.84
N ALA A 262 -10.82 7.27 9.22
CA ALA A 262 -9.46 7.13 8.69
C ALA A 262 -8.49 7.39 9.84
N GLU A 263 -7.68 6.37 10.18
CA GLU A 263 -6.87 6.37 11.39
C GLU A 263 -5.39 6.02 11.11
N ILE A 264 -4.51 6.54 11.96
CA ILE A 264 -3.07 6.25 11.98
C ILE A 264 -2.71 5.66 13.33
N TYR A 265 -2.01 4.52 13.36
CA TYR A 265 -1.74 3.74 14.58
C TYR A 265 -0.27 3.82 14.98
N GLU A 266 0.20 5.00 15.38
CA GLU A 266 1.61 5.30 15.71
C GLU A 266 2.19 4.42 16.83
N GLY A 267 1.34 3.85 17.70
CA GLY A 267 1.73 3.01 18.81
C GLY A 267 2.21 1.59 18.42
N TYR A 268 1.93 1.12 17.20
CA TYR A 268 2.42 -0.19 16.76
C TYR A 268 3.86 -0.12 16.31
N MET A 269 4.69 -0.92 16.97
CA MET A 269 6.11 -1.06 16.70
C MET A 269 6.38 -2.28 15.80
N GLY A 270 7.61 -2.46 15.34
CA GLY A 270 8.04 -3.63 14.55
C GLY A 270 8.59 -3.25 13.18
N SER A 271 8.05 -2.19 12.58
CA SER A 271 8.52 -1.51 11.38
C SER A 271 8.87 -0.05 11.67
N ASP A 272 9.58 0.62 10.79
CA ASP A 272 9.77 2.07 10.76
C ASP A 272 8.53 2.82 10.29
N HIS A 273 7.56 2.12 9.71
CA HIS A 273 6.20 2.61 9.48
C HIS A 273 5.23 2.13 10.58
N CYS A 274 4.09 2.79 10.72
CA CYS A 274 2.97 2.31 11.49
C CYS A 274 1.78 1.97 10.58
N PRO A 275 0.83 1.12 11.07
CA PRO A 275 -0.39 0.83 10.34
C PRO A 275 -1.28 2.06 10.18
N ILE A 276 -2.03 2.10 9.09
CA ILE A 276 -3.13 3.04 8.85
C ILE A 276 -4.39 2.27 8.49
N SER A 277 -5.57 2.86 8.65
CA SER A 277 -6.84 2.24 8.26
C SER A 277 -7.87 3.21 7.74
N ILE A 278 -8.86 2.62 7.04
CA ILE A 278 -10.17 3.24 6.79
C ILE A 278 -11.30 2.30 7.21
N GLU A 279 -12.44 2.89 7.53
CA GLU A 279 -13.69 2.18 7.69
C GLU A 279 -14.70 2.65 6.64
N LEU A 280 -15.22 1.69 5.86
CA LEU A 280 -16.24 1.91 4.85
C LEU A 280 -17.54 1.19 5.23
N GLU A 281 -18.68 1.88 5.09
CA GLU A 281 -20.02 1.35 5.30
C GLU A 281 -20.80 1.35 3.98
N PHE A 282 -21.43 0.20 3.63
CA PHE A 282 -22.15 0.02 2.37
C PHE A 282 -23.59 -0.42 2.60
#